data_be2900e6ca30d46d3ef3a93427a086af
#
_entry.id   be2900e6ca30d46d3ef3a93427a086af
#
_cell.length_a   1.000
_cell.length_b   1.000
_cell.length_c   1.000
_cell.angle_alpha   90.00
_cell.angle_beta   90.00
_cell.angle_gamma   90.00
#
_symmetry.space_group_name_H-M   'P 1'
#
loop_
_entity.id
_entity.type
_entity.pdbx_description
1 polymer ?
#
loop_
_entity_poly.entity_id
_entity_poly.type
_entity_poly.pdbx_seq_one_letter_code
_entity_poly.pdbx_strand_id
1 'polypeptide(L)'
;YVEVASKKKRNGQKPVFKPVTDYWVNSLWRSLLKDGHYCSHNDIRAILMSDFSETFHPFRAYFEGLAPWDGVTDWIGQLADTVDTTRPAFWRGCLKRWLIAQVAGSMELGVENHTILLLAGGQGLGKTSWLRNLVPPELRDYLFTGNVNPYSKGFPQMMVDCLLIVIDEMSGQSYADLNRLKALTSTGVIYLRRPYGHYAETQIRHASFAATVNDLQSLPDDNESRRFLCFEATRIDYQSPVRHADIYAQALALFRRGEKYWFSGEDIRKINENNETFRQRSPEEELFFTYFRKPERFDTPQYLTASDIMTKLSVFTRITPTRSNIVTLSK
;
A
#
# COMPACT_ATOMS: atom_id res chain seq x y z
N TYR A 1 22.29 -6.74 -2.66
CA TYR A 1 22.23 -7.30 -1.30
C TYR A 1 23.40 -8.26 -1.13
N VAL A 2 24.03 -8.27 0.02
CA VAL A 2 25.18 -9.14 0.32
C VAL A 2 24.80 -10.01 1.50
N GLU A 3 25.16 -11.29 1.41
CA GLU A 3 25.07 -12.20 2.56
C GLU A 3 25.97 -11.70 3.67
N VAL A 4 25.39 -11.24 4.76
CA VAL A 4 26.14 -10.97 5.98
C VAL A 4 26.32 -12.32 6.70
N ALA A 5 27.40 -13.02 6.37
CA ALA A 5 27.76 -14.23 7.08
C ALA A 5 27.90 -13.91 8.57
N SER A 6 27.02 -14.43 9.40
CA SER A 6 27.21 -14.46 10.84
C SER A 6 28.51 -15.22 11.13
N LYS A 7 29.40 -14.66 11.95
CA LYS A 7 30.69 -15.24 12.35
C LYS A 7 30.62 -16.65 13.00
N LYS A 8 29.42 -17.19 13.18
CA LYS A 8 29.17 -18.56 13.63
C LYS A 8 28.00 -19.15 12.87
N LYS A 9 28.28 -19.83 11.72
CA LYS A 9 27.33 -20.79 11.19
C LYS A 9 27.11 -21.89 12.22
N ARG A 10 26.02 -21.82 12.95
CA ARG A 10 25.49 -23.01 13.64
C ARG A 10 24.89 -23.89 12.56
N ASN A 11 25.33 -25.13 12.46
CA ASN A 11 24.83 -26.12 11.50
C ASN A 11 23.30 -26.06 11.43
N GLY A 12 22.76 -25.77 10.22
CA GLY A 12 21.33 -25.81 9.93
C GLY A 12 20.59 -24.46 9.90
N GLN A 13 21.21 -23.33 10.24
CA GLN A 13 20.56 -22.02 10.08
C GLN A 13 20.66 -21.52 8.63
N LYS A 14 19.48 -21.14 8.05
CA LYS A 14 19.42 -20.47 6.74
C LYS A 14 20.22 -19.16 6.82
N PRO A 15 20.90 -18.75 5.73
CA PRO A 15 21.62 -17.48 5.67
C PRO A 15 20.64 -16.32 5.89
N VAL A 16 21.01 -15.37 6.74
CA VAL A 16 20.24 -14.14 6.95
C VAL A 16 20.85 -13.06 6.05
N PHE A 17 20.12 -12.64 5.05
CA PHE A 17 20.51 -11.55 4.17
C PHE A 17 20.02 -10.22 4.74
N LYS A 18 20.88 -9.21 4.72
CA LYS A 18 20.56 -7.85 5.15
C LYS A 18 20.95 -6.85 4.06
N PRO A 19 20.28 -5.69 3.98
CA PRO A 19 20.72 -4.60 3.12
C PRO A 19 22.16 -4.20 3.44
N VAL A 20 22.92 -3.88 2.40
CA VAL A 20 24.27 -3.34 2.58
C VAL A 20 24.16 -1.92 3.14
N THR A 21 24.82 -1.67 4.27
CA THR A 21 24.88 -0.36 4.92
C THR A 21 26.31 0.15 4.92
N ASP A 22 26.51 1.47 5.09
CA ASP A 22 27.86 2.05 5.26
C ASP A 22 28.58 1.44 6.47
N TYR A 23 27.86 1.15 7.55
CA TYR A 23 28.43 0.44 8.70
C TYR A 23 29.01 -0.92 8.31
N TRP A 24 28.30 -1.67 7.48
CA TRP A 24 28.76 -2.99 7.02
C TRP A 24 29.99 -2.85 6.10
N VAL A 25 29.95 -1.92 5.12
CA VAL A 25 31.07 -1.65 4.21
C VAL A 25 32.33 -1.24 5.01
N ASN A 26 32.17 -0.34 5.97
CA ASN A 26 33.27 0.11 6.83
C ASN A 26 33.82 -1.04 7.71
N SER A 27 32.95 -1.91 8.19
CA SER A 27 33.35 -3.07 9.00
C SER A 27 34.10 -4.10 8.16
N LEU A 28 33.65 -4.35 6.92
CA LEU A 28 34.33 -5.22 5.97
C LEU A 28 35.71 -4.64 5.60
N TRP A 29 35.78 -3.35 5.24
CA TRP A 29 37.03 -2.68 4.95
C TRP A 29 38.05 -2.81 6.07
N ARG A 30 37.62 -2.56 7.32
CA ARG A 30 38.48 -2.71 8.49
C ARG A 30 38.95 -4.16 8.71
N SER A 31 38.10 -5.15 8.41
CA SER A 31 38.47 -6.56 8.50
C SER A 31 39.55 -6.90 7.48
N LEU A 32 39.35 -6.48 6.22
CA LEU A 32 40.32 -6.71 5.14
C LEU A 32 41.68 -6.10 5.47
N LEU A 33 41.71 -4.86 5.99
CA LEU A 33 42.97 -4.25 6.40
C LEU A 33 43.70 -5.02 7.52
N LYS A 34 42.96 -5.57 8.47
CA LYS A 34 43.52 -6.40 9.55
C LYS A 34 44.12 -7.71 9.02
N ASP A 35 43.50 -8.24 7.98
CA ASP A 35 43.93 -9.49 7.32
C ASP A 35 45.05 -9.24 6.28
N GLY A 36 45.56 -7.99 6.19
CA GLY A 36 46.65 -7.60 5.31
C GLY A 36 46.24 -7.27 3.88
N HIS A 37 44.94 -7.17 3.59
CA HIS A 37 44.42 -6.80 2.27
C HIS A 37 44.17 -5.29 2.18
N TYR A 38 44.98 -4.60 1.37
CA TYR A 38 44.86 -3.15 1.17
C TYR A 38 43.89 -2.88 0.04
N CYS A 39 42.77 -2.23 0.35
CA CYS A 39 41.75 -1.79 -0.61
C CYS A 39 41.08 -0.51 -0.13
N SER A 40 40.49 0.24 -1.04
CA SER A 40 39.67 1.41 -0.72
C SER A 40 38.20 1.04 -0.53
N HIS A 41 37.41 1.92 0.07
CA HIS A 41 35.95 1.77 0.10
C HIS A 41 35.34 1.70 -1.30
N ASN A 42 35.96 2.41 -2.27
CA ASN A 42 35.48 2.40 -3.66
C ASN A 42 35.72 1.03 -4.33
N ASP A 43 36.85 0.39 -4.03
CA ASP A 43 37.12 -0.96 -4.54
C ASP A 43 36.08 -1.96 -4.02
N ILE A 44 35.76 -1.89 -2.73
CA ILE A 44 34.72 -2.75 -2.13
C ILE A 44 33.36 -2.48 -2.81
N ARG A 45 32.99 -1.21 -3.00
CA ARG A 45 31.73 -0.85 -3.67
C ARG A 45 31.70 -1.32 -5.11
N ALA A 46 32.81 -1.18 -5.85
CA ALA A 46 32.92 -1.65 -7.22
C ALA A 46 32.73 -3.17 -7.34
N ILE A 47 33.34 -3.94 -6.43
CA ILE A 47 33.15 -5.41 -6.37
C ILE A 47 31.71 -5.76 -6.07
N LEU A 48 31.08 -5.10 -5.06
CA LEU A 48 29.70 -5.35 -4.68
C LEU A 48 28.68 -4.98 -5.77
N MET A 49 29.03 -4.06 -6.67
CA MET A 49 28.19 -3.57 -7.77
C MET A 49 28.53 -4.22 -9.13
N SER A 50 29.40 -5.23 -9.14
CA SER A 50 29.81 -5.95 -10.35
C SER A 50 29.17 -7.34 -10.43
N ASP A 51 29.40 -8.02 -11.53
CA ASP A 51 29.01 -9.42 -11.77
C ASP A 51 29.76 -10.43 -10.88
N PHE A 52 30.79 -9.97 -10.16
CA PHE A 52 31.49 -10.78 -9.16
C PHE A 52 30.59 -11.13 -7.96
N SER A 53 29.60 -10.28 -7.65
CA SER A 53 28.65 -10.51 -6.57
C SER A 53 27.35 -11.09 -7.13
N GLU A 54 26.94 -12.28 -6.65
CA GLU A 54 25.66 -12.86 -7.03
C GLU A 54 24.49 -11.92 -6.68
N THR A 55 23.56 -11.80 -7.63
CA THR A 55 22.37 -10.99 -7.41
C THR A 55 21.42 -11.73 -6.49
N PHE A 56 21.12 -11.15 -5.34
CA PHE A 56 20.18 -11.69 -4.38
C PHE A 56 18.90 -10.85 -4.33
N HIS A 57 17.75 -11.52 -4.48
CA HIS A 57 16.44 -10.89 -4.41
C HIS A 57 15.71 -11.33 -3.12
N PRO A 58 15.64 -10.50 -2.07
CA PRO A 58 15.16 -10.91 -0.76
C PRO A 58 13.73 -11.42 -0.74
N PHE A 59 12.83 -10.79 -1.50
CA PHE A 59 11.43 -11.19 -1.55
C PHE A 59 11.26 -12.54 -2.24
N ARG A 60 11.90 -12.73 -3.38
CA ARG A 60 11.87 -14.00 -4.10
C ARG A 60 12.46 -15.11 -3.24
N ALA A 61 13.61 -14.88 -2.62
CA ALA A 61 14.25 -15.86 -1.75
C ALA A 61 13.35 -16.25 -0.55
N TYR A 62 12.63 -15.28 0.03
CA TYR A 62 11.67 -15.56 1.08
C TYR A 62 10.50 -16.40 0.57
N PHE A 63 9.80 -15.97 -0.47
CA PHE A 63 8.59 -16.64 -0.95
C PHE A 63 8.89 -18.03 -1.54
N GLU A 64 9.96 -18.19 -2.30
CA GLU A 64 10.36 -19.50 -2.85
C GLU A 64 10.88 -20.46 -1.77
N GLY A 65 11.39 -19.92 -0.66
CA GLY A 65 11.86 -20.71 0.47
C GLY A 65 10.76 -21.19 1.43
N LEU A 66 9.48 -20.86 1.18
CA LEU A 66 8.35 -21.28 2.00
C LEU A 66 8.00 -22.76 1.72
N ALA A 67 7.52 -23.44 2.78
CA ALA A 67 6.91 -24.75 2.59
C ALA A 67 5.65 -24.62 1.72
N PRO A 68 5.36 -25.60 0.85
CA PRO A 68 4.16 -25.55 0.03
C PRO A 68 2.88 -25.47 0.87
N TRP A 69 1.90 -24.70 0.40
CA TRP A 69 0.56 -24.67 1.00
C TRP A 69 -0.13 -26.04 0.84
N ASP A 70 -0.87 -26.46 1.86
CA ASP A 70 -1.61 -27.72 1.89
C ASP A 70 -2.76 -27.80 0.87
N GLY A 71 -3.14 -26.67 0.26
CA GLY A 71 -4.22 -26.58 -0.72
C GLY A 71 -5.63 -26.55 -0.14
N VAL A 72 -5.79 -26.63 1.19
CA VAL A 72 -7.09 -26.76 1.88
C VAL A 72 -7.30 -25.64 2.90
N THR A 73 -6.33 -25.38 3.77
CA THR A 73 -6.48 -24.44 4.88
C THR A 73 -6.49 -23.00 4.37
N ASP A 74 -7.56 -22.25 4.66
CA ASP A 74 -7.66 -20.82 4.27
C ASP A 74 -6.98 -19.92 5.32
N TRP A 75 -5.66 -19.83 5.24
CA TRP A 75 -4.85 -18.98 6.12
C TRP A 75 -5.10 -17.48 5.91
N ILE A 76 -5.34 -17.07 4.66
CA ILE A 76 -5.69 -15.68 4.34
C ILE A 76 -7.06 -15.33 4.93
N GLY A 77 -8.00 -16.25 4.87
CA GLY A 77 -9.31 -16.06 5.51
C GLY A 77 -9.20 -15.93 7.03
N GLN A 78 -8.38 -16.77 7.68
CA GLN A 78 -8.12 -16.64 9.11
C GLN A 78 -7.45 -15.32 9.47
N LEU A 79 -6.52 -14.82 8.64
CA LEU A 79 -5.95 -13.48 8.80
C LEU A 79 -7.04 -12.39 8.65
N ALA A 80 -7.91 -12.53 7.67
CA ALA A 80 -8.99 -11.56 7.48
C ALA A 80 -9.94 -11.49 8.70
N ASP A 81 -10.17 -12.61 9.38
CA ASP A 81 -11.01 -12.71 10.58
C ASP A 81 -10.42 -12.01 11.81
N THR A 82 -9.17 -11.61 11.78
CA THR A 82 -8.58 -10.79 12.83
C THR A 82 -9.02 -9.32 12.77
N VAL A 83 -9.75 -8.92 11.70
CA VAL A 83 -10.28 -7.57 11.50
C VAL A 83 -11.79 -7.66 11.26
N ASP A 84 -12.58 -7.22 12.24
CA ASP A 84 -14.02 -7.07 12.07
C ASP A 84 -14.29 -5.79 11.26
N THR A 85 -15.00 -5.94 10.15
CA THR A 85 -15.38 -4.83 9.27
C THR A 85 -16.88 -4.80 9.05
N THR A 86 -17.40 -3.66 8.62
CA THR A 86 -18.83 -3.51 8.26
C THR A 86 -19.24 -4.36 7.05
N ARG A 87 -18.27 -4.86 6.25
CA ARG A 87 -18.48 -5.71 5.05
C ARG A 87 -17.54 -6.92 5.03
N PRO A 88 -17.69 -7.90 5.92
CA PRO A 88 -16.68 -8.95 6.13
C PRO A 88 -16.41 -9.84 4.91
N ALA A 89 -17.42 -10.20 4.15
CA ALA A 89 -17.24 -11.03 2.94
C ALA A 89 -16.47 -10.28 1.83
N PHE A 90 -16.74 -8.97 1.66
CA PHE A 90 -16.05 -8.12 0.71
C PHE A 90 -14.60 -7.87 1.14
N TRP A 91 -14.39 -7.63 2.43
CA TRP A 91 -13.07 -7.51 3.05
C TRP A 91 -12.19 -8.73 2.77
N ARG A 92 -12.68 -9.94 3.07
CA ARG A 92 -11.95 -11.19 2.82
C ARG A 92 -11.52 -11.33 1.36
N GLY A 93 -12.44 -11.07 0.43
CA GLY A 93 -12.15 -11.14 -1.01
C GLY A 93 -11.11 -10.13 -1.47
N CYS A 94 -11.18 -8.89 -0.97
CA CYS A 94 -10.24 -7.84 -1.31
C CYS A 94 -8.86 -8.09 -0.69
N LEU A 95 -8.79 -8.48 0.59
CA LEU A 95 -7.53 -8.80 1.25
C LEU A 95 -6.81 -9.98 0.57
N LYS A 96 -7.54 -11.03 0.21
CA LYS A 96 -6.99 -12.17 -0.55
C LYS A 96 -6.32 -11.70 -1.84
N ARG A 97 -7.03 -10.94 -2.66
CA ARG A 97 -6.48 -10.44 -3.93
C ARG A 97 -5.31 -9.48 -3.72
N TRP A 98 -5.38 -8.63 -2.72
CA TRP A 98 -4.32 -7.68 -2.40
C TRP A 98 -3.02 -8.39 -1.97
N LEU A 99 -3.11 -9.46 -1.15
CA LEU A 99 -1.95 -10.27 -0.76
C LEU A 99 -1.37 -11.05 -1.94
N ILE A 100 -2.22 -11.62 -2.80
CA ILE A 100 -1.76 -12.28 -4.02
C ILE A 100 -1.03 -11.28 -4.93
N ALA A 101 -1.59 -10.06 -5.11
CA ALA A 101 -0.95 -8.99 -5.88
C ALA A 101 0.38 -8.53 -5.29
N GLN A 102 0.53 -8.52 -3.95
CA GLN A 102 1.79 -8.21 -3.28
C GLN A 102 2.86 -9.26 -3.59
N VAL A 103 2.52 -10.54 -3.51
CA VAL A 103 3.43 -11.63 -3.90
C VAL A 103 3.77 -11.55 -5.38
N ALA A 104 2.77 -11.40 -6.24
CA ALA A 104 2.95 -11.33 -7.70
C ALA A 104 3.90 -10.19 -8.10
N GLY A 105 3.69 -8.97 -7.59
CA GLY A 105 4.55 -7.81 -7.86
C GLY A 105 5.97 -7.94 -7.30
N SER A 106 6.18 -8.85 -6.34
CA SER A 106 7.52 -9.15 -5.81
C SER A 106 8.23 -10.26 -6.57
N MET A 107 7.51 -11.06 -7.35
CA MET A 107 8.03 -12.23 -8.04
C MET A 107 8.22 -12.01 -9.55
N GLU A 108 7.34 -11.25 -10.18
CA GLU A 108 7.30 -11.09 -11.63
C GLU A 108 7.51 -9.65 -12.08
N LEU A 109 8.22 -9.51 -13.20
CA LEU A 109 8.42 -8.25 -13.89
C LEU A 109 7.11 -7.78 -14.52
N GLY A 110 6.77 -6.50 -14.32
CA GLY A 110 5.60 -5.89 -14.97
C GLY A 110 4.27 -6.24 -14.31
N VAL A 111 4.31 -6.80 -13.11
CA VAL A 111 3.13 -7.01 -12.28
C VAL A 111 3.15 -6.02 -11.13
N GLU A 112 2.08 -5.24 -11.00
CA GLU A 112 1.95 -4.24 -9.95
C GLU A 112 0.68 -4.45 -9.12
N ASN A 113 0.80 -4.23 -7.83
CA ASN A 113 -0.37 -4.07 -6.98
C ASN A 113 -0.90 -2.63 -7.14
N HIS A 114 -1.93 -2.46 -7.96
CA HIS A 114 -2.51 -1.14 -8.26
C HIS A 114 -3.36 -0.56 -7.14
N THR A 115 -3.56 -1.27 -6.04
CA THR A 115 -4.49 -0.89 -4.98
C THR A 115 -3.79 -0.56 -3.68
N ILE A 116 -4.38 0.38 -2.94
CA ILE A 116 -3.98 0.78 -1.60
C ILE A 116 -5.00 0.18 -0.62
N LEU A 117 -4.55 -0.67 0.29
CA LEU A 117 -5.40 -1.23 1.33
C LEU A 117 -5.58 -0.20 2.45
N LEU A 118 -6.81 0.31 2.64
CA LEU A 118 -7.09 1.38 3.59
C LEU A 118 -7.99 0.89 4.72
N LEU A 119 -7.50 1.03 5.96
CA LEU A 119 -8.26 0.77 7.17
C LEU A 119 -8.69 2.09 7.83
N ALA A 120 -10.00 2.32 7.87
CA ALA A 120 -10.62 3.43 8.57
C ALA A 120 -11.17 2.97 9.93
N GLY A 121 -11.24 3.88 10.91
CA GLY A 121 -11.83 3.58 12.22
C GLY A 121 -11.17 4.36 13.35
N GLY A 122 -11.72 4.27 14.54
CA GLY A 122 -11.29 5.05 15.71
C GLY A 122 -9.79 4.95 16.02
N GLN A 123 -9.25 5.97 16.65
CA GLN A 123 -7.87 5.98 17.14
C GLN A 123 -7.66 4.86 18.18
N GLY A 124 -6.49 4.23 18.17
CA GLY A 124 -6.13 3.18 19.13
C GLY A 124 -6.63 1.77 18.78
N LEU A 125 -7.38 1.57 17.69
CA LEU A 125 -7.84 0.23 17.24
C LEU A 125 -6.72 -0.73 16.83
N GLY A 126 -5.48 -0.25 16.67
CA GLY A 126 -4.35 -1.09 16.25
C GLY A 126 -4.18 -1.23 14.72
N LYS A 127 -4.84 -0.37 13.92
CA LYS A 127 -4.79 -0.39 12.45
C LYS A 127 -3.35 -0.45 11.90
N THR A 128 -2.53 0.53 12.28
CA THR A 128 -1.13 0.63 11.85
C THR A 128 -0.31 -0.57 12.31
N SER A 129 -0.52 -1.04 13.54
CA SER A 129 0.17 -2.22 14.08
C SER A 129 -0.19 -3.47 13.31
N TRP A 130 -1.45 -3.68 12.97
CA TRP A 130 -1.92 -4.81 12.18
C TRP A 130 -1.32 -4.79 10.76
N LEU A 131 -1.35 -3.65 10.07
CA LEU A 131 -0.75 -3.50 8.75
C LEU A 131 0.76 -3.77 8.77
N ARG A 132 1.47 -3.26 9.76
CA ARG A 132 2.91 -3.54 9.94
C ARG A 132 3.18 -5.02 10.18
N ASN A 133 2.29 -5.68 10.91
CA ASN A 133 2.41 -7.10 11.20
C ASN A 133 2.16 -8.01 9.99
N LEU A 134 1.69 -7.48 8.85
CA LEU A 134 1.64 -8.24 7.60
C LEU A 134 3.03 -8.58 7.06
N VAL A 135 4.05 -7.78 7.38
CA VAL A 135 5.41 -8.03 6.89
C VAL A 135 6.11 -9.05 7.77
N PRO A 136 6.61 -10.16 7.21
CA PRO A 136 7.34 -11.19 7.96
C PRO A 136 8.55 -10.63 8.71
N PRO A 137 8.93 -11.21 9.84
CA PRO A 137 10.11 -10.77 10.60
C PRO A 137 11.39 -10.72 9.75
N GLU A 138 11.57 -11.66 8.84
CA GLU A 138 12.73 -11.75 7.94
C GLU A 138 12.80 -10.60 6.92
N LEU A 139 11.66 -9.96 6.65
CA LEU A 139 11.53 -8.85 5.68
C LEU A 139 11.24 -7.51 6.35
N ARG A 140 11.41 -7.39 7.67
CA ARG A 140 11.13 -6.14 8.42
C ARG A 140 11.95 -4.94 7.95
N ASP A 141 13.16 -5.15 7.47
CA ASP A 141 14.01 -4.09 6.93
C ASP A 141 13.44 -3.47 5.63
N TYR A 142 12.43 -4.10 5.03
CA TYR A 142 11.74 -3.67 3.81
C TYR A 142 10.33 -3.13 4.05
N LEU A 143 10.03 -2.76 5.29
CA LEU A 143 8.80 -2.10 5.70
C LEU A 143 9.07 -0.62 5.97
N PHE A 144 8.32 0.25 5.31
CA PHE A 144 8.22 1.64 5.71
C PHE A 144 6.87 1.91 6.40
N THR A 145 6.88 2.69 7.48
CA THR A 145 5.67 3.18 8.14
C THR A 145 5.85 4.64 8.51
N GLY A 146 4.92 5.46 8.14
CA GLY A 146 4.92 6.90 8.46
C GLY A 146 4.26 7.74 7.38
N ASN A 147 4.38 9.05 7.52
CA ASN A 147 3.91 9.98 6.51
C ASN A 147 4.81 9.94 5.28
N VAL A 148 4.20 9.98 4.11
CA VAL A 148 4.92 10.00 2.83
C VAL A 148 4.71 11.33 2.11
N ASN A 149 5.75 11.82 1.50
CA ASN A 149 5.66 12.88 0.50
C ASN A 149 5.87 12.26 -0.89
N PRO A 150 4.79 12.08 -1.69
CA PRO A 150 4.89 11.40 -2.99
C PRO A 150 5.67 12.19 -4.05
N TYR A 151 6.03 13.44 -3.76
CA TYR A 151 6.87 14.30 -4.61
C TYR A 151 8.34 14.30 -4.16
N SER A 152 8.68 13.67 -3.04
CA SER A 152 10.05 13.61 -2.57
C SER A 152 10.93 12.79 -3.53
N LYS A 153 12.20 13.21 -3.70
CA LYS A 153 13.17 12.48 -4.52
C LYS A 153 13.47 11.07 -3.99
N GLY A 154 13.26 10.82 -2.71
CA GLY A 154 13.48 9.52 -2.09
C GLY A 154 12.30 8.54 -2.24
N PHE A 155 11.10 9.02 -2.57
CA PHE A 155 9.93 8.18 -2.63
C PHE A 155 10.01 7.09 -3.73
N PRO A 156 10.50 7.39 -4.96
CA PRO A 156 10.72 6.36 -5.97
C PRO A 156 11.66 5.24 -5.50
N GLN A 157 12.72 5.58 -4.75
CA GLN A 157 13.63 4.57 -4.19
C GLN A 157 12.92 3.68 -3.15
N MET A 158 12.09 4.28 -2.28
CA MET A 158 11.28 3.49 -1.34
C MET A 158 10.35 2.51 -2.05
N MET A 159 9.76 2.90 -3.18
CA MET A 159 8.90 2.01 -3.98
C MET A 159 9.65 0.81 -4.55
N VAL A 160 10.95 0.94 -4.82
CA VAL A 160 11.83 -0.15 -5.27
C VAL A 160 12.28 -1.02 -4.08
N ASP A 161 12.65 -0.40 -2.97
CA ASP A 161 13.32 -1.10 -1.87
C ASP A 161 12.35 -1.77 -0.90
N CYS A 162 11.13 -1.24 -0.72
CA CYS A 162 10.17 -1.77 0.23
C CYS A 162 9.30 -2.90 -0.34
N LEU A 163 8.90 -3.82 0.51
CA LEU A 163 7.82 -4.78 0.27
C LEU A 163 6.46 -4.14 0.53
N LEU A 164 6.38 -3.34 1.60
CA LEU A 164 5.17 -2.67 2.03
C LEU A 164 5.47 -1.25 2.51
N ILE A 165 4.70 -0.30 2.02
CA ILE A 165 4.67 1.09 2.50
C ILE A 165 3.34 1.31 3.20
N VAL A 166 3.38 1.52 4.51
CA VAL A 166 2.21 1.85 5.35
C VAL A 166 2.17 3.36 5.56
N ILE A 167 1.19 4.02 4.95
CA ILE A 167 0.95 5.45 5.10
C ILE A 167 0.10 5.64 6.35
N ASP A 168 0.73 6.14 7.41
CA ASP A 168 0.05 6.37 8.67
C ASP A 168 -0.71 7.70 8.63
N GLU A 169 -1.99 7.67 9.02
CA GLU A 169 -2.87 8.83 9.06
C GLU A 169 -2.96 9.60 7.73
N MET A 170 -3.42 8.92 6.67
CA MET A 170 -3.52 9.48 5.32
C MET A 170 -4.48 10.69 5.22
N SER A 171 -5.33 10.92 6.21
CA SER A 171 -6.27 12.06 6.26
C SER A 171 -5.57 13.44 6.16
N GLY A 172 -4.29 13.53 6.49
CA GLY A 172 -3.49 14.75 6.34
C GLY A 172 -2.95 15.00 4.92
N GLN A 173 -3.18 14.10 3.96
CA GLN A 173 -2.70 14.24 2.59
C GLN A 173 -3.59 15.19 1.79
N SER A 174 -2.99 16.06 0.99
CA SER A 174 -3.74 16.92 0.08
C SER A 174 -4.33 16.11 -1.09
N TYR A 175 -5.33 16.68 -1.77
CA TYR A 175 -5.88 16.11 -3.01
C TYR A 175 -4.79 15.83 -4.06
N ALA A 176 -3.82 16.74 -4.19
CA ALA A 176 -2.69 16.57 -5.12
C ALA A 176 -1.79 15.38 -4.73
N ASP A 177 -1.53 15.19 -3.43
CA ASP A 177 -0.75 14.06 -2.92
C ASP A 177 -1.44 12.73 -3.20
N LEU A 178 -2.76 12.65 -2.95
CA LEU A 178 -3.55 11.46 -3.22
C LEU A 178 -3.59 11.12 -4.71
N ASN A 179 -3.74 12.10 -5.60
CA ASN A 179 -3.68 11.88 -7.04
C ASN A 179 -2.29 11.43 -7.49
N ARG A 180 -1.24 11.98 -6.90
CA ARG A 180 0.11 11.54 -7.16
C ARG A 180 0.33 10.11 -6.69
N LEU A 181 -0.14 9.73 -5.50
CA LEU A 181 -0.10 8.35 -5.00
C LEU A 181 -0.83 7.40 -5.93
N LYS A 182 -2.04 7.74 -6.38
CA LYS A 182 -2.80 6.95 -7.37
C LYS A 182 -2.01 6.72 -8.67
N ALA A 183 -1.35 7.76 -9.19
CA ALA A 183 -0.51 7.62 -10.38
C ALA A 183 0.68 6.67 -10.12
N LEU A 184 1.32 6.80 -8.97
CA LEU A 184 2.48 5.99 -8.59
C LEU A 184 2.10 4.51 -8.34
N THR A 185 0.89 4.21 -7.84
CA THR A 185 0.44 2.82 -7.72
C THR A 185 0.26 2.10 -9.06
N SER A 186 0.18 2.85 -10.16
CA SER A 186 0.10 2.30 -11.53
C SER A 186 1.46 2.28 -12.24
N THR A 187 2.53 2.67 -11.55
CA THR A 187 3.88 2.68 -12.11
C THR A 187 4.60 1.41 -11.70
N GLY A 188 4.83 0.49 -12.63
CA GLY A 188 5.52 -0.77 -12.33
C GLY A 188 7.03 -0.69 -12.49
N VAL A 189 7.47 0.24 -13.32
CA VAL A 189 8.89 0.43 -13.66
C VAL A 189 9.28 1.86 -13.35
N ILE A 190 10.37 2.03 -12.62
CA ILE A 190 10.86 3.33 -12.17
C ILE A 190 12.25 3.55 -12.76
N TYR A 191 12.43 4.65 -13.49
CA TYR A 191 13.72 5.07 -13.97
C TYR A 191 14.33 6.05 -12.95
N LEU A 192 15.36 5.60 -12.25
CA LEU A 192 16.00 6.40 -11.20
C LEU A 192 17.51 6.20 -11.18
N ARG A 193 18.19 7.24 -10.69
CA ARG A 193 19.60 7.17 -10.36
C ARG A 193 19.74 6.99 -8.85
N ARG A 194 20.35 5.89 -8.44
CA ARG A 194 20.62 5.65 -7.02
C ARG A 194 21.54 6.75 -6.45
N PRO A 195 21.42 7.08 -5.16
CA PRO A 195 22.35 8.00 -4.51
C PRO A 195 23.80 7.55 -4.78
N TYR A 196 24.63 8.49 -5.23
CA TYR A 196 26.04 8.26 -5.63
C TYR A 196 26.23 7.39 -6.89
N GLY A 197 25.19 6.92 -7.54
CA GLY A 197 25.28 6.27 -8.84
C GLY A 197 25.60 7.27 -9.94
N HIS A 198 26.34 6.85 -10.96
CA HIS A 198 26.67 7.70 -12.12
C HIS A 198 25.57 7.65 -13.17
N TYR A 199 24.91 6.51 -13.32
CA TYR A 199 23.89 6.28 -14.33
C TYR A 199 22.52 6.08 -13.71
N ALA A 200 21.48 6.47 -14.45
CA ALA A 200 20.11 6.12 -14.12
C ALA A 200 19.80 4.74 -14.69
N GLU A 201 19.08 3.92 -13.93
CA GLU A 201 18.74 2.54 -14.26
C GLU A 201 17.24 2.34 -14.14
N THR A 202 16.75 1.39 -14.90
CA THR A 202 15.37 0.92 -14.78
C THR A 202 15.27 -0.04 -13.61
N GLN A 203 14.41 0.29 -12.65
CA GLN A 203 14.15 -0.52 -11.45
C GLN A 203 12.69 -0.93 -11.41
N ILE A 204 12.41 -2.07 -10.79
CA ILE A 204 11.05 -2.58 -10.64
C ILE A 204 10.49 -2.09 -9.32
N ARG A 205 9.23 -1.69 -9.33
CA ARG A 205 8.51 -1.38 -8.10
C ARG A 205 8.05 -2.67 -7.42
N HIS A 206 8.50 -2.91 -6.21
CA HIS A 206 8.08 -4.04 -5.38
C HIS A 206 7.02 -3.65 -4.34
N ALA A 207 7.01 -2.38 -3.92
CA ALA A 207 6.17 -1.93 -2.84
C ALA A 207 4.68 -2.08 -3.15
N SER A 208 3.96 -2.76 -2.26
CA SER A 208 2.52 -2.61 -2.09
C SER A 208 2.24 -1.47 -1.11
N PHE A 209 1.04 -0.90 -1.19
CA PHE A 209 0.65 0.22 -0.35
C PHE A 209 -0.49 -0.16 0.57
N ALA A 210 -0.39 0.28 1.83
CA ALA A 210 -1.49 0.27 2.78
C ALA A 210 -1.57 1.63 3.47
N ALA A 211 -2.73 1.98 4.00
CA ALA A 211 -2.94 3.25 4.68
C ALA A 211 -3.90 3.12 5.85
N THR A 212 -3.81 4.06 6.79
CA THR A 212 -4.77 4.19 7.89
C THR A 212 -5.38 5.59 7.88
N VAL A 213 -6.64 5.67 8.30
CA VAL A 213 -7.34 6.92 8.59
C VAL A 213 -8.15 6.78 9.86
N ASN A 214 -8.34 7.90 10.57
CA ASN A 214 -9.17 7.93 11.78
C ASN A 214 -10.60 8.36 11.46
N ASP A 215 -10.78 9.15 10.41
CA ASP A 215 -12.08 9.60 9.93
C ASP A 215 -12.54 8.75 8.76
N LEU A 216 -13.81 8.38 8.75
CA LEU A 216 -14.43 7.65 7.63
C LEU A 216 -14.49 8.51 6.37
N GLN A 217 -14.80 9.81 6.50
CA GLN A 217 -14.92 10.73 5.37
C GLN A 217 -13.56 11.34 4.99
N SER A 218 -12.62 10.52 4.55
CA SER A 218 -11.25 10.95 4.28
C SER A 218 -10.80 10.82 2.82
N LEU A 219 -11.64 10.25 1.95
CA LEU A 219 -11.34 10.19 0.53
C LEU A 219 -11.89 11.40 -0.21
N PRO A 220 -11.10 12.03 -1.09
CA PRO A 220 -11.62 13.09 -1.94
C PRO A 220 -12.67 12.53 -2.91
N ASP A 221 -13.61 13.39 -3.28
CA ASP A 221 -14.61 13.10 -4.30
C ASP A 221 -13.94 13.05 -5.67
N ASP A 222 -13.62 11.84 -6.14
CA ASP A 222 -13.19 11.65 -7.51
C ASP A 222 -13.59 10.25 -8.03
N ASN A 223 -13.73 10.18 -9.37
CA ASN A 223 -14.08 8.95 -10.08
C ASN A 223 -12.97 7.88 -10.06
N GLU A 224 -11.84 8.11 -9.40
CA GLU A 224 -10.70 7.20 -9.31
C GLU A 224 -10.55 6.52 -7.95
N SER A 225 -11.62 6.46 -7.16
CA SER A 225 -11.62 5.81 -5.83
C SER A 225 -11.33 4.30 -5.91
N ARG A 226 -11.44 3.69 -7.09
CA ARG A 226 -11.18 2.26 -7.36
C ARG A 226 -9.80 1.75 -6.95
N ARG A 227 -8.83 2.67 -6.76
CA ARG A 227 -7.49 2.32 -6.30
C ARG A 227 -7.40 2.14 -4.79
N PHE A 228 -8.40 2.61 -4.06
CA PHE A 228 -8.48 2.43 -2.62
C PHE A 228 -9.42 1.29 -2.28
N LEU A 229 -8.92 0.33 -1.53
CA LEU A 229 -9.73 -0.73 -0.93
C LEU A 229 -10.03 -0.31 0.51
N CYS A 230 -11.12 0.44 0.69
CA CYS A 230 -11.50 1.06 1.95
C CYS A 230 -12.35 0.14 2.81
N PHE A 231 -11.97 -0.01 4.07
CA PHE A 231 -12.72 -0.80 5.03
C PHE A 231 -12.78 -0.10 6.38
N GLU A 232 -13.98 0.02 6.91
CA GLU A 232 -14.18 0.44 8.28
C GLU A 232 -13.93 -0.75 9.20
N ALA A 233 -12.90 -0.63 10.03
CA ALA A 233 -12.57 -1.61 11.05
C ALA A 233 -13.27 -1.22 12.36
N THR A 234 -14.07 -2.13 12.89
CA THR A 234 -14.75 -1.97 14.17
C THR A 234 -13.97 -2.59 15.33
N ARG A 235 -13.22 -3.65 15.05
CA ARG A 235 -12.31 -4.32 15.96
C ARG A 235 -11.12 -4.89 15.20
N ILE A 236 -9.94 -4.84 15.79
CA ILE A 236 -8.72 -5.43 15.20
C ILE A 236 -7.98 -6.22 16.29
N ASP A 237 -7.78 -7.49 16.04
CA ASP A 237 -6.85 -8.32 16.82
C ASP A 237 -5.45 -8.22 16.22
N TYR A 238 -4.70 -7.20 16.63
CA TYR A 238 -3.33 -6.96 16.18
C TYR A 238 -2.27 -7.62 17.05
N GLN A 239 -2.68 -8.27 18.15
CA GLN A 239 -1.79 -8.92 19.11
C GLN A 239 -1.58 -10.40 18.81
N SER A 240 -2.54 -11.04 18.18
CA SER A 240 -2.41 -12.44 17.76
C SER A 240 -1.25 -12.63 16.77
N PRO A 241 -0.44 -13.67 16.96
CA PRO A 241 0.70 -13.93 16.09
C PRO A 241 0.25 -14.24 14.66
N VAL A 242 0.83 -13.54 13.70
CA VAL A 242 0.55 -13.74 12.28
C VAL A 242 1.34 -14.94 11.76
N ARG A 243 0.67 -15.88 11.13
CA ARG A 243 1.26 -17.06 10.49
C ARG A 243 1.80 -16.73 9.09
N HIS A 244 2.82 -15.88 9.03
CA HIS A 244 3.36 -15.35 7.77
C HIS A 244 3.69 -16.44 6.74
N ALA A 245 4.41 -17.47 7.15
CA ALA A 245 4.83 -18.55 6.24
C ALA A 245 3.62 -19.21 5.56
N ASP A 246 2.57 -19.51 6.30
CA ASP A 246 1.38 -20.19 5.79
C ASP A 246 0.55 -19.26 4.88
N ILE A 247 0.37 -17.99 5.30
CA ILE A 247 -0.38 -16.98 4.55
C ILE A 247 0.30 -16.72 3.20
N TYR A 248 1.61 -16.50 3.21
CA TYR A 248 2.35 -16.23 1.97
C TYR A 248 2.57 -17.47 1.11
N ALA A 249 2.64 -18.67 1.70
CA ALA A 249 2.62 -19.92 0.94
C ALA A 249 1.29 -20.09 0.20
N GLN A 250 0.17 -19.78 0.86
CA GLN A 250 -1.15 -19.79 0.20
C GLN A 250 -1.22 -18.74 -0.91
N ALA A 251 -0.82 -17.49 -0.65
CA ALA A 251 -0.84 -16.43 -1.66
C ALA A 251 0.02 -16.77 -2.88
N LEU A 252 1.24 -17.31 -2.68
CA LEU A 252 2.13 -17.78 -3.74
C LEU A 252 1.52 -18.95 -4.54
N ALA A 253 0.92 -19.91 -3.87
CA ALA A 253 0.28 -21.04 -4.53
C ALA A 253 -0.93 -20.60 -5.38
N LEU A 254 -1.74 -19.68 -4.86
CA LEU A 254 -2.87 -19.11 -5.60
C LEU A 254 -2.40 -18.31 -6.82
N PHE A 255 -1.35 -17.50 -6.67
CA PHE A 255 -0.72 -16.80 -7.79
C PHE A 255 -0.24 -17.75 -8.88
N ARG A 256 0.51 -18.81 -8.52
CA ARG A 256 1.01 -19.82 -9.46
C ARG A 256 -0.11 -20.62 -10.15
N ARG A 257 -1.28 -20.73 -9.54
CA ARG A 257 -2.48 -21.35 -10.13
C ARG A 257 -3.25 -20.40 -11.06
N GLY A 258 -2.81 -19.13 -11.20
CA GLY A 258 -3.47 -18.12 -12.01
C GLY A 258 -4.71 -17.51 -11.37
N GLU A 259 -4.83 -17.57 -10.03
CA GLU A 259 -5.93 -16.91 -9.31
C GLU A 259 -5.92 -15.41 -9.61
N LYS A 260 -7.11 -14.86 -9.87
CA LYS A 260 -7.27 -13.44 -10.20
C LYS A 260 -6.93 -12.56 -9.00
N TYR A 261 -5.90 -11.73 -9.13
CA TYR A 261 -5.46 -10.79 -8.10
C TYR A 261 -5.75 -9.31 -8.45
N TRP A 262 -6.23 -9.03 -9.67
CA TRP A 262 -6.63 -7.69 -10.10
C TRP A 262 -8.13 -7.50 -10.02
N PHE A 263 -8.57 -6.23 -10.02
CA PHE A 263 -9.96 -5.84 -9.99
C PHE A 263 -10.40 -5.31 -11.36
N SER A 264 -11.54 -5.72 -11.88
CA SER A 264 -12.05 -5.33 -13.18
C SER A 264 -13.58 -5.32 -13.23
N GLY A 265 -14.17 -4.54 -14.12
CA GLY A 265 -15.61 -4.56 -14.40
C GLY A 265 -16.47 -4.43 -13.16
N GLU A 266 -17.17 -5.52 -12.80
CA GLU A 266 -18.06 -5.56 -11.63
C GLU A 266 -17.34 -5.38 -10.30
N ASP A 267 -16.09 -5.86 -10.19
CA ASP A 267 -15.29 -5.64 -8.98
C ASP A 267 -15.07 -4.15 -8.72
N ILE A 268 -14.76 -3.38 -9.78
CA ILE A 268 -14.55 -1.93 -9.69
C ILE A 268 -15.85 -1.22 -9.28
N ARG A 269 -16.98 -1.64 -9.79
CA ARG A 269 -18.27 -1.07 -9.37
C ARG A 269 -18.51 -1.29 -7.87
N LYS A 270 -18.30 -2.53 -7.39
CA LYS A 270 -18.43 -2.85 -5.95
C LYS A 270 -17.47 -2.06 -5.07
N ILE A 271 -16.23 -1.83 -5.55
CA ILE A 271 -15.25 -0.99 -4.85
C ILE A 271 -15.75 0.44 -4.77
N ASN A 272 -16.22 1.02 -5.90
CA ASN A 272 -16.71 2.40 -5.93
C ASN A 272 -17.94 2.56 -5.04
N GLU A 273 -18.92 1.64 -5.12
CA GLU A 273 -20.11 1.64 -4.23
C GLU A 273 -19.73 1.54 -2.75
N ASN A 274 -18.71 0.75 -2.43
CA ASN A 274 -18.20 0.68 -1.06
C ASN A 274 -17.54 1.99 -0.63
N ASN A 275 -16.77 2.59 -1.52
CA ASN A 275 -15.99 3.80 -1.23
C ASN A 275 -16.84 5.06 -1.10
N GLU A 276 -18.09 5.06 -1.58
CA GLU A 276 -19.03 6.17 -1.38
C GLU A 276 -19.22 6.52 0.11
N THR A 277 -19.15 5.54 1.00
CA THR A 277 -19.25 5.77 2.46
C THR A 277 -18.02 6.48 3.04
N PHE A 278 -16.89 6.44 2.33
CA PHE A 278 -15.61 7.04 2.72
C PHE A 278 -15.35 8.37 2.02
N ARG A 279 -16.25 8.78 1.12
CA ARG A 279 -16.14 10.01 0.36
C ARG A 279 -16.38 11.22 1.24
N GLN A 280 -15.46 12.18 1.20
CA GLN A 280 -15.65 13.47 1.83
C GLN A 280 -16.66 14.26 1.00
N ARG A 281 -17.81 14.58 1.61
CA ARG A 281 -18.80 15.44 0.97
C ARG A 281 -18.31 16.88 0.96
N SER A 282 -18.57 17.59 -0.14
CA SER A 282 -18.35 19.03 -0.15
C SER A 282 -19.35 19.74 0.77
N PRO A 283 -19.00 20.93 1.28
CA PRO A 283 -19.94 21.74 2.07
C PRO A 283 -21.26 22.01 1.31
N GLU A 284 -21.17 22.19 0.00
CA GLU A 284 -22.35 22.39 -0.86
C GLU A 284 -23.25 21.15 -0.91
N GLU A 285 -22.63 19.98 -0.98
CA GLU A 285 -23.33 18.71 -0.99
C GLU A 285 -23.97 18.39 0.38
N GLU A 286 -23.28 18.68 1.48
CA GLU A 286 -23.84 18.54 2.83
C GLU A 286 -25.07 19.43 3.02
N LEU A 287 -24.98 20.67 2.57
CA LEU A 287 -26.11 21.58 2.60
C LEU A 287 -27.25 21.12 1.69
N PHE A 288 -26.93 20.58 0.53
CA PHE A 288 -27.93 19.99 -0.36
C PHE A 288 -28.74 18.91 0.37
N PHE A 289 -28.09 17.92 0.99
CA PHE A 289 -28.78 16.86 1.71
C PHE A 289 -29.49 17.34 3.01
N THR A 290 -29.08 18.49 3.54
CA THR A 290 -29.75 19.09 4.71
C THR A 290 -31.08 19.76 4.32
N TYR A 291 -31.12 20.41 3.17
CA TYR A 291 -32.28 21.23 2.76
C TYR A 291 -33.13 20.60 1.65
N PHE A 292 -32.66 19.57 0.98
CA PHE A 292 -33.36 18.89 -0.11
C PHE A 292 -33.46 17.40 0.17
N ARG A 293 -34.59 16.81 -0.18
CA ARG A 293 -34.81 15.36 -0.14
C ARG A 293 -35.46 14.85 -1.42
N LYS A 294 -35.37 13.58 -1.69
CA LYS A 294 -36.14 12.97 -2.79
C LYS A 294 -37.65 13.11 -2.52
N PRO A 295 -38.44 13.43 -3.55
CA PRO A 295 -39.89 13.54 -3.39
C PRO A 295 -40.47 12.15 -3.00
N GLU A 296 -41.40 12.18 -2.06
CA GLU A 296 -42.21 11.02 -1.70
C GLU A 296 -43.47 10.94 -2.55
N ARG A 297 -44.26 9.85 -2.40
CA ARG A 297 -45.39 9.51 -3.26
C ARG A 297 -46.43 10.65 -3.43
N PHE A 298 -46.57 11.52 -2.45
CA PHE A 298 -47.57 12.62 -2.44
C PHE A 298 -46.92 14.00 -2.58
N ASP A 299 -45.61 14.08 -2.78
CA ASP A 299 -44.91 15.35 -2.97
C ASP A 299 -45.08 15.82 -4.44
N THR A 300 -45.10 17.13 -4.63
CA THR A 300 -44.96 17.71 -5.97
C THR A 300 -43.46 17.90 -6.28
N PRO A 301 -42.87 17.10 -7.15
CA PRO A 301 -41.43 17.19 -7.44
C PRO A 301 -41.08 18.52 -8.10
N GLN A 302 -39.97 19.13 -7.68
CA GLN A 302 -39.39 20.28 -8.36
C GLN A 302 -38.15 19.86 -9.11
N TYR A 303 -38.05 20.24 -10.38
CA TYR A 303 -36.88 20.02 -11.20
C TYR A 303 -36.00 21.27 -11.13
N LEU A 304 -34.83 21.14 -10.52
CA LEU A 304 -33.91 22.25 -10.27
C LEU A 304 -32.57 21.94 -10.93
N THR A 305 -31.94 22.95 -11.51
CA THR A 305 -30.54 22.89 -11.92
C THR A 305 -29.63 23.09 -10.72
N ALA A 306 -28.33 22.73 -10.83
CA ALA A 306 -27.36 23.00 -9.79
C ALA A 306 -27.27 24.50 -9.43
N SER A 307 -27.48 25.39 -10.42
CA SER A 307 -27.54 26.84 -10.20
C SER A 307 -28.76 27.24 -9.37
N ASP A 308 -29.95 26.66 -9.65
CA ASP A 308 -31.17 26.93 -8.91
C ASP A 308 -31.05 26.45 -7.44
N ILE A 309 -30.44 25.27 -7.26
CA ILE A 309 -30.18 24.70 -5.93
C ILE A 309 -29.24 25.63 -5.16
N MET A 310 -28.12 26.06 -5.75
CA MET A 310 -27.18 26.98 -5.11
C MET A 310 -27.81 28.31 -4.76
N THR A 311 -28.67 28.85 -5.63
CA THR A 311 -29.44 30.10 -5.35
C THR A 311 -30.37 29.89 -4.17
N LYS A 312 -31.09 28.76 -4.11
CA LYS A 312 -31.95 28.46 -2.93
C LYS A 312 -31.12 28.28 -1.66
N LEU A 313 -29.99 27.56 -1.72
CA LEU A 313 -29.11 27.38 -0.56
C LEU A 313 -28.55 28.71 -0.05
N SER A 314 -28.24 29.67 -0.93
CA SER A 314 -27.78 31.01 -0.51
C SER A 314 -28.81 31.82 0.26
N VAL A 315 -30.09 31.51 0.13
CA VAL A 315 -31.16 32.14 0.91
C VAL A 315 -31.19 31.61 2.36
N PHE A 316 -30.90 30.34 2.56
CA PHE A 316 -30.94 29.67 3.87
C PHE A 316 -29.58 29.67 4.57
N THR A 317 -28.50 29.90 3.84
CA THR A 317 -27.12 29.80 4.34
C THR A 317 -26.31 31.03 3.93
N ARG A 318 -25.09 31.16 4.45
CA ARG A 318 -24.17 32.23 4.04
C ARG A 318 -23.32 31.87 2.82
N ILE A 319 -23.64 30.78 2.11
CA ILE A 319 -22.93 30.38 0.90
C ILE A 319 -23.26 31.33 -0.25
N THR A 320 -22.22 31.83 -0.92
CA THR A 320 -22.35 32.64 -2.12
C THR A 320 -22.37 31.74 -3.36
N PRO A 321 -23.36 31.85 -4.25
CA PRO A 321 -23.38 31.10 -5.50
C PRO A 321 -22.22 31.54 -6.41
N THR A 322 -21.14 30.76 -6.41
CA THR A 322 -20.02 30.96 -7.33
C THR A 322 -20.03 29.89 -8.40
N ARG A 323 -19.37 30.15 -9.52
CA ARG A 323 -19.21 29.14 -10.58
C ARG A 323 -18.53 27.85 -10.06
N SER A 324 -17.58 28.00 -9.13
CA SER A 324 -16.89 26.85 -8.51
C SER A 324 -17.88 26.00 -7.73
N ASN A 325 -18.69 26.59 -6.84
CA ASN A 325 -19.66 25.88 -6.00
C ASN A 325 -20.74 25.18 -6.82
N ILE A 326 -21.21 25.83 -7.92
CA ILE A 326 -22.18 25.24 -8.84
C ILE A 326 -21.59 24.03 -9.55
N VAL A 327 -20.32 24.11 -10.01
CA VAL A 327 -19.64 22.99 -10.66
C VAL A 327 -19.40 21.86 -9.65
N THR A 328 -19.07 22.16 -8.41
CA THR A 328 -18.90 21.15 -7.36
C THR A 328 -20.19 20.40 -7.07
N LEU A 329 -21.32 21.11 -6.95
CA LEU A 329 -22.64 20.51 -6.72
C LEU A 329 -23.18 19.74 -7.96
N SER A 330 -22.67 20.00 -9.15
CA SER A 330 -23.13 19.35 -10.40
C SER A 330 -22.40 18.05 -10.72
N LYS A 331 -21.34 17.73 -9.99
CA LYS A 331 -20.58 16.47 -10.12
C LYS A 331 -21.25 15.33 -9.36
#